data_368935ac3225c7501f98b10a034242b0
#
_entry.id   368935ac3225c7501f98b10a034242b0
#
_cell.length_a   1.000
_cell.length_b   1.000
_cell.length_c   1.000
_cell.angle_alpha   90.00
_cell.angle_beta   90.00
_cell.angle_gamma   90.00
#
_symmetry.space_group_name_H-M   'P 1'
#
loop_
_entity.id
_entity.type
_entity.pdbx_description
1 polymer ?
#
loop_
_entity_poly.entity_id
_entity_poly.type
_entity_poly.pdbx_seq_one_letter_code
_entity_poly.pdbx_strand_id
1 'polypeptide(L)'
;GVNTSYLSDLFHKVEGTTIQQYIRKEKIRLAENMLRYSDYEIKEIASYLSFCSQSYFGNIFRQKTGMTPARYRKKYGKWKEPK
;
A
#
# COMPACT_ATOMS: atom_id res chain seq x y z
N GLY A 1 -21.67 -12.61 6.55
CA GLY A 1 -20.32 -12.43 6.14
C GLY A 1 -19.34 -13.00 7.14
N VAL A 2 -18.11 -12.89 6.79
CA VAL A 2 -17.05 -13.39 7.65
C VAL A 2 -16.90 -12.50 8.86
N ASN A 3 -16.77 -13.12 9.98
CA ASN A 3 -16.58 -12.38 11.23
C ASN A 3 -15.16 -11.83 11.28
N THR A 4 -15.06 -10.51 11.36
CA THR A 4 -13.75 -9.84 11.38
C THR A 4 -12.91 -10.26 12.58
N SER A 5 -13.56 -10.44 13.74
CA SER A 5 -12.84 -10.87 14.93
C SER A 5 -12.24 -12.25 14.74
N TYR A 6 -12.99 -13.13 14.09
CA TYR A 6 -12.49 -14.46 13.83
C TYR A 6 -11.25 -14.42 12.94
N LEU A 7 -11.31 -13.64 11.88
CA LEU A 7 -10.16 -13.50 10.99
C LEU A 7 -8.96 -12.92 11.71
N SER A 8 -9.21 -11.95 12.56
CA SER A 8 -8.15 -11.30 13.31
C SER A 8 -7.45 -12.31 14.22
N ASP A 9 -8.24 -13.11 14.92
CA ASP A 9 -7.70 -14.14 15.79
C ASP A 9 -6.90 -15.16 15.02
N LEU A 10 -7.40 -15.55 13.87
CA LEU A 10 -6.73 -16.54 13.05
C LEU A 10 -5.36 -16.04 12.59
N PHE A 11 -5.32 -14.81 12.08
CA PHE A 11 -4.06 -14.23 11.65
C PHE A 11 -3.09 -14.09 12.80
N HIS A 12 -3.60 -13.66 13.95
CA HIS A 12 -2.75 -13.45 15.10
C HIS A 12 -2.09 -14.75 15.53
N LYS A 13 -2.82 -15.84 15.48
CA LYS A 13 -2.29 -17.13 15.87
C LYS A 13 -1.30 -17.67 14.85
N VAL A 14 -1.59 -17.52 13.59
CA VAL A 14 -0.79 -18.13 12.52
C VAL A 14 0.41 -17.26 12.16
N GLU A 15 0.17 -15.96 11.98
CA GLU A 15 1.19 -15.06 11.48
C GLU A 15 1.88 -14.27 12.57
N GLY A 16 1.31 -14.23 13.77
CA GLY A 16 1.85 -13.41 14.82
C GLY A 16 1.69 -11.93 14.59
N THR A 17 0.73 -11.55 13.75
CA THR A 17 0.48 -10.17 13.39
C THR A 17 -1.03 -9.92 13.37
N THR A 18 -1.42 -8.66 13.55
CA THR A 18 -2.83 -8.32 13.49
C THR A 18 -3.31 -8.27 12.04
N ILE A 19 -4.62 -8.42 11.87
CA ILE A 19 -5.18 -8.34 10.53
C ILE A 19 -5.02 -6.95 9.95
N GLN A 20 -5.06 -5.93 10.79
CA GLN A 20 -4.85 -4.56 10.31
C GLN A 20 -3.45 -4.37 9.76
N GLN A 21 -2.47 -4.93 10.45
CA GLN A 21 -1.09 -4.85 9.97
C GLN A 21 -0.94 -5.62 8.67
N TYR A 22 -1.57 -6.76 8.58
CA TYR A 22 -1.54 -7.55 7.35
C TYR A 22 -2.16 -6.80 6.19
N ILE A 23 -3.34 -6.21 6.41
CA ILE A 23 -4.02 -5.47 5.36
C ILE A 23 -3.20 -4.28 4.91
N ARG A 24 -2.59 -3.57 5.85
CA ARG A 24 -1.75 -2.43 5.52
C ARG A 24 -0.55 -2.85 4.69
N LYS A 25 0.05 -3.97 5.06
CA LYS A 25 1.19 -4.50 4.33
C LYS A 25 0.80 -4.83 2.89
N GLU A 26 -0.35 -5.46 2.72
CA GLU A 26 -0.83 -5.81 1.38
C GLU A 26 -1.18 -4.57 0.56
N LYS A 27 -1.73 -3.56 1.20
CA LYS A 27 -2.02 -2.30 0.49
C LYS A 27 -0.73 -1.65 0.00
N ILE A 28 0.30 -1.65 0.82
CA ILE A 28 1.58 -1.07 0.41
C ILE A 28 2.17 -1.87 -0.75
N ARG A 29 2.07 -3.18 -0.69
CA ARG A 29 2.56 -4.04 -1.75
C ARG A 29 1.85 -3.74 -3.07
N LEU A 30 0.53 -3.61 -3.02
CA LEU A 30 -0.23 -3.24 -4.20
C LEU A 30 0.14 -1.85 -4.70
N ALA A 31 0.38 -0.92 -3.76
CA ALA A 31 0.79 0.42 -4.13
C ALA A 31 2.13 0.40 -4.87
N GLU A 32 3.05 -0.42 -4.39
CA GLU A 32 4.34 -0.57 -5.06
C GLU A 32 4.15 -1.02 -6.50
N ASN A 33 3.30 -2.02 -6.71
CA ASN A 33 3.04 -2.51 -8.05
C ASN A 33 2.40 -1.42 -8.93
N MET A 34 1.44 -0.69 -8.38
CA MET A 34 0.78 0.35 -9.15
C MET A 34 1.74 1.49 -9.49
N LEU A 35 2.63 1.83 -8.56
CA LEU A 35 3.61 2.86 -8.82
C LEU A 35 4.62 2.44 -9.88
N ARG A 36 4.95 1.16 -9.91
CA ARG A 36 5.96 0.65 -10.85
C ARG A 36 5.42 0.40 -12.22
N TYR A 37 4.18 -0.06 -12.33
CA TYR A 37 3.66 -0.60 -13.59
C TYR A 37 2.48 0.14 -14.16
N SER A 38 2.03 1.20 -13.51
CA SER A 38 0.91 1.97 -14.02
C SER A 38 1.21 3.47 -13.91
N ASP A 39 0.38 4.26 -14.58
CA ASP A 39 0.54 5.71 -14.56
C ASP A 39 -0.49 6.39 -13.68
N TYR A 40 -1.15 5.65 -12.81
CA TYR A 40 -2.09 6.25 -11.88
C TYR A 40 -1.39 7.29 -11.02
N GLU A 41 -2.10 8.38 -10.77
CA GLU A 41 -1.57 9.40 -9.86
C GLU A 41 -1.54 8.85 -8.44
N ILE A 42 -0.67 9.42 -7.63
CA ILE A 42 -0.53 8.95 -6.26
C ILE A 42 -1.84 9.09 -5.50
N LYS A 43 -2.57 10.17 -5.73
CA LYS A 43 -3.87 10.34 -5.07
C LYS A 43 -4.87 9.28 -5.51
N GLU A 44 -4.77 8.86 -6.76
CA GLU A 44 -5.65 7.81 -7.26
C GLU A 44 -5.33 6.48 -6.61
N ILE A 45 -4.06 6.20 -6.44
CA ILE A 45 -3.63 4.96 -5.78
C ILE A 45 -4.10 4.96 -4.33
N ALA A 46 -3.94 6.07 -3.64
CA ALA A 46 -4.39 6.18 -2.25
C ALA A 46 -5.90 5.94 -2.15
N SER A 47 -6.65 6.52 -3.06
CA SER A 47 -8.10 6.35 -3.07
C SER A 47 -8.49 4.91 -3.40
N TYR A 48 -7.85 4.34 -4.38
CA TYR A 48 -8.13 2.97 -4.79
C TYR A 48 -7.90 1.99 -3.65
N LEU A 49 -6.86 2.22 -2.88
CA LEU A 49 -6.50 1.34 -1.78
C LEU A 49 -7.19 1.71 -0.48
N SER A 50 -8.10 2.66 -0.53
CA SER A 50 -8.94 3.04 0.62
C SER A 50 -8.14 3.64 1.76
N PHE A 51 -7.10 4.40 1.44
CA PHE A 51 -6.44 5.19 2.46
C PHE A 51 -7.27 6.45 2.75
N CYS A 52 -7.17 6.93 3.97
CA CYS A 52 -7.96 8.09 4.40
C CYS A 52 -7.62 9.33 3.59
N SER A 53 -6.34 9.49 3.25
CA SER A 53 -5.90 10.65 2.49
C SER A 53 -4.60 10.31 1.79
N GLN A 54 -4.24 11.16 0.83
CA GLN A 54 -2.97 10.99 0.14
C GLN A 54 -1.80 11.19 1.10
N SER A 55 -1.93 12.14 2.02
CA SER A 55 -0.88 12.39 3.02
C SER A 55 -0.66 11.18 3.90
N TYR A 56 -1.75 10.58 4.36
CA TYR A 56 -1.64 9.40 5.20
C TYR A 56 -0.99 8.25 4.44
N PHE A 57 -1.42 8.06 3.20
CA PHE A 57 -0.82 7.03 2.35
C PHE A 57 0.68 7.27 2.20
N GLY A 58 1.07 8.49 1.92
CA GLY A 58 2.48 8.83 1.77
C GLY A 58 3.30 8.52 3.01
N ASN A 59 2.75 8.85 4.17
CA ASN A 59 3.44 8.59 5.43
C ASN A 59 3.62 7.10 5.68
N ILE A 60 2.55 6.33 5.47
CA ILE A 60 2.60 4.88 5.67
C ILE A 60 3.56 4.25 4.68
N PHE A 61 3.48 4.67 3.42
CA PHE A 61 4.36 4.13 2.39
C PHE A 61 5.82 4.40 2.73
N ARG A 62 6.12 5.63 3.16
CA ARG A 62 7.48 5.98 3.53
C ARG A 62 7.98 5.17 4.71
N GLN A 63 7.11 4.93 5.69
CA GLN A 63 7.50 4.12 6.84
C GLN A 63 7.84 2.70 6.44
N LYS A 64 7.12 2.16 5.45
CA LYS A 64 7.29 0.76 5.05
C LYS A 64 8.40 0.56 4.04
N THR A 65 8.62 1.53 3.16
CA THR A 65 9.58 1.38 2.07
C THR A 65 10.81 2.25 2.22
N GLY A 66 10.74 3.25 3.08
CA GLY A 66 11.86 4.17 3.27
C GLY A 66 11.84 5.36 2.32
N MET A 67 10.86 5.44 1.42
CA MET A 67 10.76 6.57 0.52
C MET A 67 9.32 6.89 0.19
N THR A 68 9.08 8.13 -0.25
CA THR A 68 7.73 8.54 -0.61
C THR A 68 7.28 7.83 -1.87
N PRO A 69 5.96 7.76 -2.11
CA PRO A 69 5.46 7.13 -3.32
C PRO A 69 5.99 7.77 -4.60
N ALA A 70 6.07 9.09 -4.64
CA ALA A 70 6.59 9.78 -5.82
C ALA A 70 8.04 9.41 -6.07
N ARG A 71 8.81 9.36 -5.01
CA ARG A 71 10.22 9.02 -5.12
C ARG A 71 10.39 7.57 -5.54
N TYR A 72 9.56 6.70 -5.01
CA TYR A 72 9.58 5.29 -5.37
C TYR A 72 9.32 5.09 -6.85
N ARG A 73 8.31 5.79 -7.37
CA ARG A 73 7.99 5.70 -8.80
C ARG A 73 9.15 6.20 -9.65
N LYS A 74 9.76 7.29 -9.23
CA LYS A 74 10.88 7.85 -9.98
C LYS A 74 12.04 6.87 -10.04
N LYS A 75 12.27 6.15 -8.95
CA LYS A 75 13.41 5.24 -8.87
C LYS A 75 13.14 3.88 -9.50
N TYR A 76 11.95 3.34 -9.26
CA TYR A 76 11.66 1.96 -9.65
C TYR A 76 10.61 1.82 -10.73
N GLY A 77 9.96 2.89 -11.13
CA GLY A 77 8.88 2.80 -12.08
C GLY A 77 9.34 2.20 -13.40
N LYS A 78 8.58 1.22 -13.87
CA LYS A 78 8.81 0.66 -15.20
C LYS A 78 8.11 1.47 -16.26
N TRP A 79 7.04 2.14 -15.87
CA TRP A 79 6.33 3.01 -16.77
C TRP A 79 7.07 4.33 -16.87
N LYS A 80 7.33 4.77 -18.08
CA LYS A 80 8.04 6.01 -18.29
C LYS A 80 7.31 6.87 -19.29
N GLU A 81 7.29 8.16 -19.01
CA GLU A 81 6.71 9.09 -19.94
C GLU A 81 7.59 9.20 -21.17
N PRO A 82 6.98 9.21 -22.34
CA PRO A 82 7.75 9.47 -23.55
C PRO A 82 8.31 10.89 -23.49
N LYS A 83 9.51 11.02 -23.86
CA LYS A 83 10.17 12.32 -23.86
C LYS A 83 10.10 12.96 -25.20
#